data_7eb00d6b14bc09ae69eb45b76e9d81bf
#
_entry.id   7eb00d6b14bc09ae69eb45b76e9d81bf
#
_cell.length_a   1.000
_cell.length_b   1.000
_cell.length_c   1.000
_cell.angle_alpha   90.00
_cell.angle_beta   90.00
_cell.angle_gamma   90.00
#
_symmetry.space_group_name_H-M   'P 1'
#
loop_
_entity.id
_entity.type
_entity.pdbx_description
1 polymer ?
#
loop_
_entity_poly.entity_id
_entity_poly.type
_entity_poly.pdbx_seq_one_letter_code
_entity_poly.pdbx_strand_id
1 'polypeptide(L)'
;MEKKYVLLLTLFVIAQSILFAQDGTLDPSFGGGDGIVITDFSSGWDESYAIFQQSDGKIVASGFSDYGGLQSLSRYLPDGTIDTSFGTDGKVTNDFNNEPSFIYYSSILQQTDQKLITATTNNLLGGDQDFFLARYLENGDLDPSFGNNGTVLTDYGADKLSAISLLPDGKILAVGWSQIGNSRYLLLTKYLPNGDLDIAFGVDGVVATYLHESSTIVFPFVVQNDSKILVAFRGAAGLLTFHRYLANGMLDPTFGTNGVVETTIASSVLYGSIAMKENGTIVAFMGLGSSTVILTQFLSDGSLDTSFGTNGVANVNVPIVLPINVLLDQDENILISGNDFGFEIGAYFITRYDSNGILDTTFGANGTTTLGFESHAMTLQSDGKILVTGDTYWYNGPVDFAVVRFRNGNLGTSDSEQLNFTVYPNPSRDIFIIKSGAFLDTISYQISDPSGKIIQTGNFAGGETKINLVGMAKGIYFVQILNTTLKLIKN
;
A
#
# COMPACT_ATOMS: atom_id res chain seq x y z
N MET A 1 -33.78 -7.12 68.90
CA MET A 1 -33.63 -6.21 67.73
C MET A 1 -32.43 -6.70 66.94
N GLU A 2 -32.67 -7.56 65.96
CA GLU A 2 -31.61 -8.10 65.08
C GLU A 2 -31.52 -7.21 63.83
N LYS A 3 -30.35 -6.68 63.57
CA LYS A 3 -30.06 -5.92 62.33
C LYS A 3 -29.69 -6.93 61.25
N LYS A 4 -30.57 -7.11 60.26
CA LYS A 4 -30.28 -7.83 59.03
C LYS A 4 -29.40 -6.94 58.14
N TYR A 5 -28.17 -7.34 57.91
CA TYR A 5 -27.32 -6.73 56.86
C TYR A 5 -27.71 -7.37 55.52
N VAL A 6 -28.30 -6.57 54.65
CA VAL A 6 -28.50 -6.92 53.25
C VAL A 6 -27.17 -6.71 52.53
N LEU A 7 -26.52 -7.81 52.15
CA LEU A 7 -25.32 -7.83 51.34
C LEU A 7 -25.74 -7.59 49.88
N LEU A 8 -25.58 -6.37 49.39
CA LEU A 8 -25.72 -6.05 47.94
C LEU A 8 -24.50 -6.60 47.24
N LEU A 9 -24.66 -7.77 46.61
CA LEU A 9 -23.69 -8.33 45.68
C LEU A 9 -23.81 -7.53 44.37
N THR A 10 -23.01 -6.49 44.20
CA THR A 10 -22.81 -5.86 42.91
C THR A 10 -22.01 -6.81 42.03
N LEU A 11 -22.70 -7.47 41.12
CA LEU A 11 -22.06 -8.21 40.02
C LEU A 11 -21.34 -7.20 39.11
N PHE A 12 -20.04 -7.06 39.31
CA PHE A 12 -19.17 -6.38 38.34
C PHE A 12 -18.99 -7.38 37.20
N VAL A 13 -19.85 -7.28 36.20
CA VAL A 13 -19.58 -7.91 34.91
C VAL A 13 -18.47 -7.06 34.28
N ILE A 14 -17.23 -7.45 34.51
CA ILE A 14 -16.11 -7.01 33.68
C ILE A 14 -16.37 -7.65 32.31
N ALA A 15 -17.00 -6.90 31.44
CA ALA A 15 -16.92 -7.17 30.01
C ALA A 15 -15.42 -7.02 29.67
N GLN A 16 -14.68 -8.11 29.66
CA GLN A 16 -13.42 -8.16 28.94
C GLN A 16 -13.81 -7.93 27.49
N SER A 17 -13.71 -6.68 27.05
CA SER A 17 -13.61 -6.39 25.63
C SER A 17 -12.39 -7.17 25.16
N ILE A 18 -12.64 -8.31 24.49
CA ILE A 18 -11.63 -8.94 23.64
C ILE A 18 -11.31 -7.82 22.67
N LEU A 19 -10.15 -7.20 22.82
CA LEU A 19 -9.62 -6.26 21.84
C LEU A 19 -9.32 -7.11 20.60
N PHE A 20 -10.33 -7.30 19.76
CA PHE A 20 -10.07 -7.67 18.39
C PHE A 20 -9.20 -6.56 17.82
N ALA A 21 -8.12 -6.92 17.17
CA ALA A 21 -7.29 -6.00 16.45
C ALA A 21 -8.17 -5.22 15.46
N GLN A 22 -8.39 -3.95 15.74
CA GLN A 22 -9.25 -3.10 14.93
C GLN A 22 -8.53 -2.76 13.63
N ASP A 23 -9.23 -2.88 12.51
CA ASP A 23 -8.75 -2.38 11.22
C ASP A 23 -8.43 -0.89 11.29
N GLY A 24 -7.44 -0.47 10.52
CA GLY A 24 -6.94 0.89 10.58
C GLY A 24 -6.05 1.19 11.77
N THR A 25 -5.71 0.20 12.61
CA THR A 25 -4.68 0.35 13.66
C THR A 25 -3.32 -0.09 13.15
N LEU A 26 -2.25 0.44 13.75
CA LEU A 26 -0.88 0.00 13.47
C LEU A 26 -0.74 -1.49 13.73
N ASP A 27 0.04 -2.17 12.86
CA ASP A 27 0.27 -3.61 12.98
C ASP A 27 1.50 -3.88 13.86
N PRO A 28 1.32 -4.38 15.11
CA PRO A 28 2.44 -4.64 16.02
C PRO A 28 3.33 -5.82 15.61
N SER A 29 2.97 -6.56 14.57
CA SER A 29 3.86 -7.59 14.00
C SER A 29 4.90 -7.00 13.02
N PHE A 30 4.97 -5.66 12.89
CA PHE A 30 5.86 -4.94 12.00
C PHE A 30 6.69 -3.91 12.77
N GLY A 31 7.94 -3.64 12.32
CA GLY A 31 8.77 -2.57 12.84
C GLY A 31 9.23 -2.74 14.29
N GLY A 32 9.31 -3.98 14.79
CA GLY A 32 9.75 -4.21 16.18
C GLY A 32 8.64 -4.07 17.23
N GLY A 33 7.36 -3.91 16.79
CA GLY A 33 6.21 -3.93 17.69
C GLY A 33 5.32 -2.69 17.69
N ASP A 34 5.71 -1.64 16.97
CA ASP A 34 4.96 -0.38 16.88
C ASP A 34 4.32 -0.13 15.50
N GLY A 35 4.57 -1.01 14.53
CA GLY A 35 4.04 -0.88 13.17
C GLY A 35 4.79 0.10 12.29
N ILE A 36 5.95 0.63 12.72
CA ILE A 36 6.70 1.69 12.05
C ILE A 36 8.15 1.29 11.87
N VAL A 37 8.71 1.57 10.70
CA VAL A 37 10.14 1.43 10.42
C VAL A 37 10.66 2.75 9.89
N ILE A 38 11.75 3.23 10.47
CA ILE A 38 12.45 4.43 10.01
C ILE A 38 13.83 4.01 9.51
N THR A 39 14.21 4.55 8.34
CA THR A 39 15.48 4.22 7.69
C THR A 39 16.20 5.50 7.27
N ASP A 40 17.30 5.77 7.95
CA ASP A 40 18.25 6.85 7.65
C ASP A 40 19.27 6.35 6.61
N PHE A 41 19.46 7.09 5.50
CA PHE A 41 20.46 6.78 4.46
C PHE A 41 21.80 7.49 4.68
N SER A 42 21.89 8.38 5.60
CA SER A 42 23.05 9.08 6.12
C SER A 42 22.74 10.54 6.46
N SER A 43 23.47 11.51 6.16
CA SER A 43 23.20 12.91 6.52
C SER A 43 22.44 13.61 5.41
N GLY A 44 21.18 13.96 5.60
CA GLY A 44 20.42 14.72 4.62
C GLY A 44 18.93 14.59 4.81
N TRP A 45 18.17 14.98 3.83
CA TRP A 45 16.77 14.69 3.73
C TRP A 45 16.57 13.44 2.89
N ASP A 46 15.91 12.47 3.48
CA ASP A 46 15.61 11.18 2.87
C ASP A 46 14.09 11.04 2.77
N GLU A 47 13.56 11.02 1.54
CA GLU A 47 12.12 11.02 1.28
C GLU A 47 11.73 9.80 0.46
N SER A 48 10.78 9.00 0.94
CA SER A 48 10.27 7.83 0.24
C SER A 48 8.98 8.13 -0.48
N TYR A 49 8.96 7.93 -1.79
CA TYR A 49 7.83 8.26 -2.68
C TYR A 49 7.08 7.06 -3.22
N ALA A 50 7.62 5.86 -3.13
CA ALA A 50 6.93 4.67 -3.61
C ALA A 50 7.24 3.46 -2.73
N ILE A 51 6.27 2.56 -2.60
CA ILE A 51 6.36 1.33 -1.83
C ILE A 51 5.72 0.19 -2.61
N PHE A 52 6.33 -0.98 -2.51
CA PHE A 52 5.90 -2.17 -3.20
C PHE A 52 6.17 -3.43 -2.37
N GLN A 53 5.23 -4.38 -2.34
CA GLN A 53 5.47 -5.72 -1.80
C GLN A 53 5.91 -6.65 -2.93
N GLN A 54 7.09 -7.28 -2.77
CA GLN A 54 7.57 -8.31 -3.69
C GLN A 54 6.75 -9.59 -3.57
N SER A 55 6.81 -10.43 -4.59
CA SER A 55 6.10 -11.72 -4.62
C SER A 55 6.54 -12.71 -3.54
N ASP A 56 7.73 -12.53 -2.95
CA ASP A 56 8.25 -13.31 -1.81
C ASP A 56 7.85 -12.70 -0.44
N GLY A 57 7.05 -11.64 -0.45
CA GLY A 57 6.56 -10.95 0.73
C GLY A 57 7.47 -9.85 1.27
N LYS A 58 8.71 -9.70 0.74
CA LYS A 58 9.59 -8.59 1.10
C LYS A 58 8.98 -7.26 0.63
N ILE A 59 9.39 -6.17 1.27
CA ILE A 59 8.88 -4.84 1.01
C ILE A 59 10.04 -3.98 0.51
N VAL A 60 9.84 -3.25 -0.58
CA VAL A 60 10.82 -2.28 -1.09
C VAL A 60 10.18 -0.90 -1.07
N ALA A 61 10.87 0.04 -0.43
CA ALA A 61 10.57 1.47 -0.51
C ALA A 61 11.60 2.16 -1.39
N SER A 62 11.18 3.11 -2.20
CA SER A 62 12.06 3.87 -3.07
C SER A 62 11.76 5.36 -3.02
N GLY A 63 12.80 6.16 -3.21
CA GLY A 63 12.73 7.61 -3.16
C GLY A 63 14.10 8.23 -3.37
N PHE A 64 14.40 9.25 -2.61
CA PHE A 64 15.64 10.00 -2.72
C PHE A 64 16.26 10.25 -1.36
N SER A 65 17.58 10.33 -1.31
CA SER A 65 18.35 10.73 -0.15
C SER A 65 19.32 11.87 -0.49
N ASP A 66 19.97 12.40 0.53
CA ASP A 66 20.94 13.49 0.40
C ASP A 66 20.36 14.70 -0.35
N TYR A 67 19.25 15.26 0.20
CA TYR A 67 18.54 16.41 -0.39
C TYR A 67 18.08 16.21 -1.84
N GLY A 68 17.70 14.97 -2.20
CA GLY A 68 17.23 14.63 -3.55
C GLY A 68 18.34 14.34 -4.56
N GLY A 69 19.63 14.31 -4.13
CA GLY A 69 20.76 14.03 -5.02
C GLY A 69 20.91 12.55 -5.38
N LEU A 70 20.48 11.64 -4.53
CA LEU A 70 20.67 10.20 -4.71
C LEU A 70 19.33 9.48 -4.84
N GLN A 71 19.14 8.68 -5.89
CA GLN A 71 18.04 7.72 -5.92
C GLN A 71 18.33 6.62 -4.90
N SER A 72 17.38 6.34 -4.03
CA SER A 72 17.56 5.47 -2.88
C SER A 72 16.46 4.43 -2.78
N LEU A 73 16.86 3.19 -2.43
CA LEU A 73 15.97 2.08 -2.17
C LEU A 73 16.33 1.44 -0.83
N SER A 74 15.32 1.02 -0.08
CA SER A 74 15.49 0.15 1.09
C SER A 74 14.61 -1.07 0.95
N ARG A 75 15.12 -2.24 1.38
CA ARG A 75 14.35 -3.47 1.38
C ARG A 75 14.19 -4.02 2.80
N TYR A 76 12.98 -4.49 3.08
CA TYR A 76 12.61 -5.05 4.37
C TYR A 76 12.07 -6.46 4.22
N LEU A 77 12.29 -7.29 5.23
CA LEU A 77 11.63 -8.56 5.42
C LEU A 77 10.13 -8.33 5.73
N PRO A 78 9.27 -9.37 5.66
CA PRO A 78 7.84 -9.20 5.90
C PRO A 78 7.44 -8.64 7.28
N ASP A 79 8.33 -8.74 8.26
CA ASP A 79 8.15 -8.18 9.61
C ASP A 79 8.65 -6.73 9.78
N GLY A 80 9.17 -6.13 8.70
CA GLY A 80 9.74 -4.78 8.73
C GLY A 80 11.22 -4.71 9.09
N THR A 81 11.88 -5.82 9.42
CA THR A 81 13.34 -5.85 9.65
C THR A 81 14.05 -5.54 8.34
N ILE A 82 15.12 -4.73 8.39
CA ILE A 82 15.91 -4.43 7.19
C ILE A 82 16.53 -5.71 6.60
N ASP A 83 16.39 -5.93 5.29
CA ASP A 83 16.97 -7.09 4.58
C ASP A 83 18.42 -6.80 4.18
N THR A 84 19.36 -7.15 5.04
CA THR A 84 20.80 -6.89 4.83
C THR A 84 21.42 -7.60 3.62
N SER A 85 20.66 -8.49 2.94
CA SER A 85 21.10 -9.13 1.70
C SER A 85 20.91 -8.25 0.46
N PHE A 86 20.27 -7.07 0.60
CA PHE A 86 20.00 -6.14 -0.48
C PHE A 86 20.96 -4.95 -0.41
N GLY A 87 21.70 -4.71 -1.50
CA GLY A 87 22.67 -3.61 -1.56
C GLY A 87 23.71 -3.65 -0.44
N THR A 88 23.90 -2.53 0.22
CA THR A 88 24.74 -2.40 1.40
C THR A 88 23.83 -2.25 2.63
N ASP A 89 23.84 -3.26 3.51
CA ASP A 89 23.03 -3.27 4.75
C ASP A 89 21.54 -2.97 4.52
N GLY A 90 20.96 -3.51 3.44
CA GLY A 90 19.54 -3.35 3.09
C GLY A 90 19.21 -2.09 2.29
N LYS A 91 20.21 -1.37 1.85
CA LYS A 91 20.07 -0.07 1.17
C LYS A 91 20.83 -0.05 -0.15
N VAL A 92 20.28 0.67 -1.12
CA VAL A 92 20.91 1.00 -2.40
C VAL A 92 20.83 2.51 -2.60
N THR A 93 21.92 3.13 -2.99
CA THR A 93 21.96 4.54 -3.39
C THR A 93 22.70 4.67 -4.71
N ASN A 94 22.15 5.44 -5.64
CA ASN A 94 22.77 5.71 -6.94
C ASN A 94 22.71 7.21 -7.25
N ASP A 95 23.86 7.74 -7.60
CA ASP A 95 23.98 9.07 -8.18
C ASP A 95 23.90 8.98 -9.70
N PHE A 96 22.76 9.36 -10.24
CA PHE A 96 22.56 9.39 -11.68
C PHE A 96 22.75 10.79 -12.28
N ASN A 97 22.88 11.82 -11.47
CA ASN A 97 22.74 13.21 -11.92
C ASN A 97 23.98 14.09 -11.69
N ASN A 98 24.89 13.75 -10.79
CA ASN A 98 26.00 14.61 -10.29
C ASN A 98 25.57 16.02 -9.85
N GLU A 99 24.26 16.29 -9.71
CA GLU A 99 23.68 17.56 -9.27
C GLU A 99 22.39 17.28 -8.48
N PRO A 100 22.14 17.93 -7.35
CA PRO A 100 20.90 17.79 -6.60
C PRO A 100 19.73 18.30 -7.43
N SER A 101 18.88 17.39 -7.90
CA SER A 101 17.63 17.74 -8.56
C SER A 101 16.48 17.27 -7.67
N PHE A 102 15.67 18.20 -7.20
CA PHE A 102 14.45 17.90 -6.45
C PHE A 102 13.47 17.16 -7.36
N ILE A 103 13.41 15.86 -7.22
CA ILE A 103 12.51 14.99 -7.97
C ILE A 103 11.43 14.51 -6.99
N TYR A 104 10.19 14.96 -7.21
CA TYR A 104 9.07 14.73 -6.31
C TYR A 104 8.29 13.45 -6.58
N TYR A 105 8.72 12.59 -7.52
CA TYR A 105 7.98 11.40 -7.90
C TYR A 105 8.93 10.26 -8.16
N SER A 106 8.67 9.14 -7.51
CA SER A 106 9.30 7.86 -7.78
C SER A 106 8.19 6.82 -7.97
N SER A 107 8.41 5.86 -8.83
CA SER A 107 7.53 4.72 -9.02
C SER A 107 8.39 3.47 -9.01
N ILE A 108 7.88 2.38 -8.48
CA ILE A 108 8.59 1.10 -8.40
C ILE A 108 7.67 -0.05 -8.78
N LEU A 109 8.21 -1.03 -9.49
CA LEU A 109 7.53 -2.28 -9.79
C LEU A 109 8.52 -3.46 -9.79
N GLN A 110 7.99 -4.68 -9.72
CA GLN A 110 8.76 -5.92 -9.88
C GLN A 110 8.37 -6.61 -11.17
N GLN A 111 9.36 -7.01 -11.97
CA GLN A 111 9.17 -7.88 -13.13
C GLN A 111 8.99 -9.34 -12.69
N THR A 112 8.48 -10.18 -13.58
CA THR A 112 8.24 -11.61 -13.30
C THR A 112 9.51 -12.40 -12.99
N ASP A 113 10.68 -11.90 -13.41
CA ASP A 113 12.01 -12.46 -13.13
C ASP A 113 12.63 -11.90 -11.83
N GLN A 114 11.81 -11.31 -10.94
CA GLN A 114 12.16 -10.74 -9.64
C GLN A 114 12.98 -9.44 -9.68
N LYS A 115 13.35 -8.95 -10.85
CA LYS A 115 14.05 -7.67 -10.98
C LYS A 115 13.14 -6.51 -10.64
N LEU A 116 13.71 -5.45 -10.08
CA LEU A 116 12.99 -4.24 -9.73
C LEU A 116 13.24 -3.16 -10.79
N ILE A 117 12.22 -2.42 -11.13
CA ILE A 117 12.34 -1.21 -11.96
C ILE A 117 11.85 -0.04 -11.15
N THR A 118 12.69 0.97 -11.03
CA THR A 118 12.31 2.31 -10.56
C THR A 118 12.17 3.23 -11.75
N ALA A 119 11.28 4.21 -11.62
CA ALA A 119 11.13 5.24 -12.62
C ALA A 119 10.91 6.60 -11.96
N THR A 120 11.48 7.62 -12.56
CA THR A 120 11.45 8.99 -12.07
C THR A 120 11.58 9.97 -13.23
N THR A 121 11.46 11.25 -12.93
CA THR A 121 11.85 12.33 -13.81
C THR A 121 13.32 12.66 -13.54
N ASN A 122 14.15 12.70 -14.56
CA ASN A 122 15.56 13.09 -14.43
C ASN A 122 15.79 14.49 -15.02
N ASN A 123 16.64 15.27 -14.37
CA ASN A 123 17.06 16.60 -14.83
C ASN A 123 18.56 16.58 -15.13
N LEU A 124 18.93 15.95 -16.24
CA LEU A 124 20.33 15.82 -16.62
C LEU A 124 20.94 17.19 -16.98
N LEU A 125 21.91 17.64 -16.15
CA LEU A 125 22.88 18.73 -16.48
C LEU A 125 22.26 20.07 -16.91
N GLY A 126 21.15 20.50 -16.29
CA GLY A 126 20.55 21.80 -16.59
C GLY A 126 19.84 21.85 -17.96
N GLY A 127 19.52 20.69 -18.52
CA GLY A 127 18.69 20.47 -19.67
C GLY A 127 17.22 20.32 -19.33
N ASP A 128 16.47 19.73 -20.24
CA ASP A 128 15.07 19.40 -20.05
C ASP A 128 14.92 18.23 -19.06
N GLN A 129 13.74 18.06 -18.50
CA GLN A 129 13.38 16.93 -17.64
C GLN A 129 12.93 15.76 -18.51
N ASP A 130 13.36 14.53 -18.21
CA ASP A 130 13.14 13.34 -19.02
C ASP A 130 12.58 12.17 -18.21
N PHE A 131 11.92 11.22 -18.88
CA PHE A 131 11.58 9.94 -18.28
C PHE A 131 12.84 9.12 -18.07
N PHE A 132 13.07 8.73 -16.83
CA PHE A 132 14.23 7.93 -16.45
C PHE A 132 13.78 6.64 -15.75
N LEU A 133 14.26 5.50 -16.24
CA LEU A 133 14.04 4.18 -15.64
C LEU A 133 15.39 3.56 -15.27
N ALA A 134 15.45 2.90 -14.11
CA ALA A 134 16.59 2.10 -13.69
C ALA A 134 16.13 0.71 -13.26
N ARG A 135 16.84 -0.34 -13.70
CA ARG A 135 16.54 -1.71 -13.31
C ARG A 135 17.61 -2.28 -12.39
N TYR A 136 17.14 -2.99 -11.37
CA TYR A 136 17.97 -3.62 -10.34
C TYR A 136 17.77 -5.12 -10.33
N LEU A 137 18.85 -5.84 -10.12
CA LEU A 137 18.86 -7.27 -9.80
C LEU A 137 18.28 -7.51 -8.41
N GLU A 138 17.98 -8.76 -8.09
CA GLU A 138 17.43 -9.15 -6.78
C GLU A 138 18.30 -8.73 -5.59
N ASN A 139 19.64 -8.65 -5.78
CA ASN A 139 20.57 -8.24 -4.75
C ASN A 139 20.73 -6.69 -4.62
N GLY A 140 20.06 -5.91 -5.47
CA GLY A 140 20.12 -4.45 -5.46
C GLY A 140 21.16 -3.83 -6.40
N ASP A 141 22.00 -4.62 -7.09
CA ASP A 141 22.91 -4.11 -8.11
C ASP A 141 22.14 -3.66 -9.36
N LEU A 142 22.63 -2.65 -10.08
CA LEU A 142 22.08 -2.31 -11.39
C LEU A 142 22.22 -3.48 -12.36
N ASP A 143 21.14 -3.71 -13.13
CA ASP A 143 21.15 -4.77 -14.15
C ASP A 143 21.68 -4.25 -15.49
N PRO A 144 22.93 -4.56 -15.87
CA PRO A 144 23.55 -4.00 -17.08
C PRO A 144 22.88 -4.48 -18.39
N SER A 145 21.96 -5.43 -18.33
CA SER A 145 21.22 -5.92 -19.50
C SER A 145 19.96 -5.07 -19.81
N PHE A 146 19.69 -4.01 -19.03
CA PHE A 146 18.55 -3.14 -19.25
C PHE A 146 19.01 -1.82 -19.86
N GLY A 147 18.45 -1.47 -21.00
CA GLY A 147 18.76 -0.24 -21.70
C GLY A 147 20.27 -0.02 -21.88
N ASN A 148 20.76 1.12 -21.40
CA ASN A 148 22.17 1.45 -21.38
C ASN A 148 22.75 1.22 -19.96
N ASN A 149 23.44 0.10 -19.76
CA ASN A 149 24.07 -0.26 -18.47
C ASN A 149 23.14 -0.15 -17.25
N GLY A 150 21.90 -0.59 -17.37
CA GLY A 150 20.92 -0.63 -16.29
C GLY A 150 19.92 0.53 -16.27
N THR A 151 20.02 1.45 -17.21
CA THR A 151 19.17 2.65 -17.27
C THR A 151 18.58 2.90 -18.64
N VAL A 152 17.44 3.58 -18.68
CA VAL A 152 16.78 4.08 -19.87
C VAL A 152 16.44 5.54 -19.65
N LEU A 153 16.83 6.40 -20.58
CA LEU A 153 16.41 7.79 -20.65
C LEU A 153 15.56 7.96 -21.90
N THR A 154 14.44 8.65 -21.77
CA THR A 154 13.52 8.91 -22.88
C THR A 154 13.15 10.37 -22.89
N ASP A 155 13.56 11.06 -23.93
CA ASP A 155 13.43 12.51 -24.14
C ASP A 155 12.44 12.80 -25.27
N TYR A 156 11.39 13.53 -24.96
CA TYR A 156 10.42 14.09 -25.91
C TYR A 156 10.30 15.62 -25.80
N GLY A 157 11.05 16.23 -24.88
CA GLY A 157 11.00 17.63 -24.52
C GLY A 157 11.07 17.78 -23.01
N ALA A 158 10.46 18.80 -22.42
CA ALA A 158 10.44 18.91 -20.96
C ALA A 158 9.41 17.92 -20.37
N ASP A 159 9.87 16.72 -20.03
CA ASP A 159 9.03 15.57 -19.69
C ASP A 159 8.88 15.40 -18.17
N LYS A 160 7.70 15.03 -17.71
CA LYS A 160 7.48 14.64 -16.31
C LYS A 160 6.76 13.31 -16.23
N LEU A 161 7.41 12.36 -15.60
CA LEU A 161 6.84 11.05 -15.31
C LEU A 161 5.82 11.18 -14.17
N SER A 162 4.67 10.54 -14.30
CA SER A 162 3.70 10.36 -13.22
C SER A 162 3.85 9.01 -12.53
N ALA A 163 3.88 7.91 -13.29
CA ALA A 163 4.09 6.57 -12.76
C ALA A 163 4.37 5.54 -13.88
N ILE A 164 4.76 4.33 -13.47
CA ILE A 164 4.91 3.16 -14.34
C ILE A 164 3.98 2.04 -13.94
N SER A 165 3.69 1.15 -14.87
CA SER A 165 2.96 -0.10 -14.62
C SER A 165 3.55 -1.25 -15.42
N LEU A 166 3.56 -2.44 -14.83
CA LEU A 166 3.86 -3.67 -15.55
C LEU A 166 2.59 -4.15 -16.26
N LEU A 167 2.70 -4.41 -17.55
CA LEU A 167 1.61 -4.95 -18.35
C LEU A 167 1.56 -6.49 -18.23
N PRO A 168 0.41 -7.13 -18.52
CA PRO A 168 0.27 -8.58 -18.44
C PRO A 168 1.25 -9.36 -19.34
N ASP A 169 1.74 -8.73 -20.41
CA ASP A 169 2.73 -9.31 -21.35
C ASP A 169 4.19 -9.06 -20.91
N GLY A 170 4.41 -8.50 -19.70
CA GLY A 170 5.73 -8.19 -19.14
C GLY A 170 6.38 -6.91 -19.65
N LYS A 171 5.70 -6.17 -20.55
CA LYS A 171 6.13 -4.84 -20.99
C LYS A 171 5.88 -3.79 -19.92
N ILE A 172 6.54 -2.65 -20.04
CA ILE A 172 6.45 -1.54 -19.08
C ILE A 172 5.72 -0.39 -19.75
N LEU A 173 4.68 0.13 -19.10
CA LEU A 173 4.01 1.36 -19.49
C LEU A 173 4.48 2.47 -18.56
N ALA A 174 4.97 3.57 -19.12
CA ALA A 174 5.23 4.82 -18.42
C ALA A 174 4.21 5.88 -18.85
N VAL A 175 3.64 6.57 -17.87
CA VAL A 175 2.64 7.63 -18.10
C VAL A 175 3.13 8.92 -17.47
N GLY A 176 2.95 10.01 -18.18
CA GLY A 176 3.32 11.34 -17.71
C GLY A 176 2.92 12.39 -18.73
N TRP A 177 3.66 13.47 -18.79
CA TRP A 177 3.42 14.55 -19.75
C TRP A 177 4.71 15.17 -20.25
N SER A 178 4.63 15.81 -21.40
CA SER A 178 5.72 16.56 -22.01
C SER A 178 5.25 17.97 -22.38
N GLN A 179 6.17 18.90 -22.27
CA GLN A 179 6.01 20.23 -22.87
C GLN A 179 6.90 20.35 -24.12
N ILE A 180 6.27 20.41 -25.27
CA ILE A 180 6.92 20.58 -26.56
C ILE A 180 6.59 21.99 -27.08
N GLY A 181 7.54 22.89 -27.03
CA GLY A 181 7.32 24.33 -27.28
C GLY A 181 6.33 24.93 -26.27
N ASN A 182 5.22 25.49 -26.75
CA ASN A 182 4.16 26.05 -25.89
C ASN A 182 2.99 25.08 -25.63
N SER A 183 3.08 23.84 -26.08
CA SER A 183 2.01 22.87 -26.00
C SER A 183 2.35 21.76 -25.03
N ARG A 184 1.35 21.29 -24.29
CA ARG A 184 1.46 20.15 -23.39
C ARG A 184 0.79 18.92 -23.98
N TYR A 185 1.40 17.77 -23.74
CA TYR A 185 0.92 16.48 -24.20
C TYR A 185 0.92 15.46 -23.06
N LEU A 186 -0.16 14.73 -22.89
CA LEU A 186 -0.14 13.47 -22.17
C LEU A 186 0.74 12.50 -22.96
N LEU A 187 1.71 11.88 -22.29
CA LEU A 187 2.56 10.86 -22.87
C LEU A 187 2.25 9.49 -22.26
N LEU A 188 2.06 8.50 -23.13
CA LEU A 188 2.12 7.10 -22.78
C LEU A 188 3.29 6.51 -23.57
N THR A 189 4.29 6.00 -22.87
CA THR A 189 5.47 5.38 -23.48
C THR A 189 5.52 3.92 -23.09
N LYS A 190 5.70 3.04 -24.07
CA LYS A 190 5.73 1.60 -23.83
C LYS A 190 7.10 1.02 -24.12
N TYR A 191 7.61 0.25 -23.17
CA TYR A 191 8.92 -0.41 -23.29
C TYR A 191 8.77 -1.92 -23.29
N LEU A 192 9.65 -2.56 -24.01
CA LEU A 192 9.90 -4.01 -23.90
C LEU A 192 10.53 -4.35 -22.53
N PRO A 193 10.52 -5.62 -22.09
CA PRO A 193 11.08 -5.99 -20.80
C PRO A 193 12.57 -5.64 -20.60
N ASN A 194 13.32 -5.47 -21.70
CA ASN A 194 14.74 -5.09 -21.68
C ASN A 194 15.00 -3.58 -21.68
N GLY A 195 13.93 -2.75 -21.70
CA GLY A 195 14.03 -1.30 -21.70
C GLY A 195 14.00 -0.63 -23.09
N ASP A 196 14.04 -1.38 -24.18
CA ASP A 196 13.87 -0.81 -25.51
C ASP A 196 12.43 -0.33 -25.72
N LEU A 197 12.22 0.67 -26.54
CA LEU A 197 10.87 1.13 -26.92
C LEU A 197 10.10 0.04 -27.66
N ASP A 198 8.85 -0.18 -27.31
CA ASP A 198 7.92 -1.02 -28.06
C ASP A 198 7.36 -0.25 -29.25
N ILE A 199 8.08 -0.23 -30.37
CA ILE A 199 7.73 0.54 -31.57
C ILE A 199 6.38 0.18 -32.20
N ALA A 200 5.74 -0.91 -31.76
CA ALA A 200 4.39 -1.28 -32.19
C ALA A 200 3.29 -0.52 -31.42
N PHE A 201 3.66 0.23 -30.39
CA PHE A 201 2.72 1.04 -29.59
C PHE A 201 2.70 2.48 -30.09
N GLY A 202 1.52 3.00 -30.40
CA GLY A 202 1.39 4.37 -30.89
C GLY A 202 2.23 4.67 -32.13
N VAL A 203 3.06 5.72 -32.02
CA VAL A 203 4.07 6.06 -33.01
C VAL A 203 5.44 5.87 -32.38
N ASP A 204 6.23 4.94 -32.89
CA ASP A 204 7.58 4.65 -32.40
C ASP A 204 7.68 4.39 -30.89
N GLY A 205 6.66 3.73 -30.32
CA GLY A 205 6.61 3.38 -28.88
C GLY A 205 5.89 4.40 -28.00
N VAL A 206 5.31 5.46 -28.59
CA VAL A 206 4.72 6.57 -27.85
C VAL A 206 3.34 6.94 -28.35
N VAL A 207 2.47 7.29 -27.43
CA VAL A 207 1.23 8.03 -27.68
C VAL A 207 1.37 9.41 -27.07
N ALA A 208 1.25 10.46 -27.89
CA ALA A 208 1.21 11.83 -27.44
C ALA A 208 -0.17 12.43 -27.70
N THR A 209 -0.90 12.78 -26.65
CA THR A 209 -2.23 13.38 -26.77
C THR A 209 -2.18 14.83 -26.30
N TYR A 210 -2.56 15.75 -27.18
CA TYR A 210 -2.58 17.19 -26.89
C TYR A 210 -3.51 17.50 -25.73
N LEU A 211 -3.01 18.29 -24.77
CA LEU A 211 -3.75 18.75 -23.60
C LEU A 211 -4.07 20.24 -23.76
N HIS A 212 -5.34 20.58 -23.66
CA HIS A 212 -5.75 21.99 -23.59
C HIS A 212 -5.31 22.56 -22.25
N GLU A 213 -4.49 23.65 -22.28
CA GLU A 213 -4.03 24.48 -21.15
C GLU A 213 -4.29 23.91 -19.74
N SER A 214 -3.67 22.78 -19.42
CA SER A 214 -3.88 22.12 -18.17
C SER A 214 -2.69 22.32 -17.26
N SER A 215 -2.95 22.69 -16.04
CA SER A 215 -1.94 22.79 -14.97
C SER A 215 -1.78 21.51 -14.16
N THR A 216 -2.33 20.40 -14.61
CA THR A 216 -2.26 19.13 -13.88
C THR A 216 -0.83 18.58 -13.87
N ILE A 217 -0.36 18.17 -12.70
CA ILE A 217 1.00 17.67 -12.50
C ILE A 217 1.05 16.15 -12.53
N VAL A 218 -0.06 15.48 -12.19
CA VAL A 218 -0.15 14.01 -12.05
C VAL A 218 -1.28 13.49 -12.95
N PHE A 219 -1.02 12.37 -13.62
CA PHE A 219 -1.97 11.64 -14.45
C PHE A 219 -2.19 10.26 -13.85
N PRO A 220 -3.16 10.09 -12.91
CA PRO A 220 -3.49 8.79 -12.43
C PRO A 220 -3.99 7.92 -13.56
N PHE A 221 -3.55 6.67 -13.60
CA PHE A 221 -3.95 5.72 -14.61
C PHE A 221 -4.11 4.32 -14.03
N VAL A 222 -4.86 3.50 -14.73
CA VAL A 222 -4.98 2.07 -14.45
C VAL A 222 -4.86 1.27 -15.74
N VAL A 223 -4.23 0.11 -15.66
CA VAL A 223 -4.17 -0.87 -16.73
C VAL A 223 -5.22 -1.93 -16.44
N GLN A 224 -6.11 -2.16 -17.39
CA GLN A 224 -7.17 -3.18 -17.29
C GLN A 224 -6.61 -4.58 -17.59
N ASN A 225 -7.31 -5.62 -17.14
CA ASN A 225 -6.93 -7.01 -17.41
C ASN A 225 -6.86 -7.35 -18.90
N ASP A 226 -7.61 -6.63 -19.74
CA ASP A 226 -7.58 -6.73 -21.22
C ASP A 226 -6.50 -5.82 -21.86
N SER A 227 -5.58 -5.32 -21.05
CA SER A 227 -4.48 -4.42 -21.45
C SER A 227 -4.90 -3.06 -21.99
N LYS A 228 -6.16 -2.66 -21.80
CA LYS A 228 -6.57 -1.27 -22.05
C LYS A 228 -6.00 -0.37 -20.94
N ILE A 229 -5.77 0.87 -21.31
CA ILE A 229 -5.17 1.88 -20.43
C ILE A 229 -6.20 3.00 -20.23
N LEU A 230 -6.61 3.22 -18.98
CA LEU A 230 -7.46 4.35 -18.60
C LEU A 230 -6.60 5.40 -17.92
N VAL A 231 -6.63 6.62 -18.40
CA VAL A 231 -5.94 7.77 -17.80
C VAL A 231 -6.96 8.82 -17.43
N ALA A 232 -6.82 9.37 -16.22
CA ALA A 232 -7.62 10.51 -15.78
C ALA A 232 -6.75 11.77 -15.69
N PHE A 233 -7.32 12.92 -16.02
CA PHE A 233 -6.64 14.19 -15.95
C PHE A 233 -7.61 15.37 -15.92
N ARG A 234 -7.08 16.56 -15.70
CA ARG A 234 -7.82 17.80 -15.85
C ARG A 234 -7.89 18.19 -17.32
N GLY A 235 -9.07 18.07 -17.91
CA GLY A 235 -9.36 18.47 -19.27
C GLY A 235 -9.70 19.95 -19.43
N ALA A 236 -10.34 20.29 -20.54
CA ALA A 236 -10.81 21.64 -20.84
C ALA A 236 -11.74 22.17 -19.73
N ALA A 237 -11.71 23.45 -19.48
CA ALA A 237 -12.48 24.12 -18.41
C ALA A 237 -12.25 23.53 -17.00
N GLY A 238 -11.19 22.75 -16.80
CA GLY A 238 -10.86 22.14 -15.52
C GLY A 238 -11.69 20.90 -15.16
N LEU A 239 -12.40 20.32 -16.12
CA LEU A 239 -13.23 19.13 -15.90
C LEU A 239 -12.40 17.86 -15.70
N LEU A 240 -12.90 16.94 -14.90
CA LEU A 240 -12.35 15.59 -14.86
C LEU A 240 -12.61 14.90 -16.21
N THR A 241 -11.53 14.50 -16.86
CA THR A 241 -11.54 13.88 -18.17
C THR A 241 -10.88 12.50 -18.10
N PHE A 242 -11.48 11.51 -18.75
CA PHE A 242 -10.90 10.19 -18.92
C PHE A 242 -10.63 9.93 -20.39
N HIS A 243 -9.43 9.40 -20.66
CA HIS A 243 -9.12 8.78 -21.94
C HIS A 243 -8.88 7.29 -21.75
N ARG A 244 -9.52 6.46 -22.55
CA ARG A 244 -9.22 5.02 -22.57
C ARG A 244 -8.56 4.66 -23.89
N TYR A 245 -7.40 3.99 -23.77
CA TYR A 245 -6.63 3.52 -24.89
C TYR A 245 -6.67 1.99 -24.97
N LEU A 246 -6.63 1.47 -26.20
CA LEU A 246 -6.41 0.06 -26.49
C LEU A 246 -4.95 -0.32 -26.22
N ALA A 247 -4.63 -1.59 -26.15
CA ALA A 247 -3.27 -2.12 -25.92
C ALA A 247 -2.22 -1.64 -26.96
N ASN A 248 -2.67 -1.17 -28.14
CA ASN A 248 -1.80 -0.62 -29.19
C ASN A 248 -1.65 0.91 -29.14
N GLY A 249 -2.27 1.57 -28.16
CA GLY A 249 -2.20 3.02 -27.98
C GLY A 249 -3.26 3.84 -28.73
N MET A 250 -4.13 3.22 -29.51
CA MET A 250 -5.28 3.92 -30.11
C MET A 250 -6.37 4.17 -29.05
N LEU A 251 -7.10 5.28 -29.16
CA LEU A 251 -8.30 5.50 -28.33
C LEU A 251 -9.32 4.37 -28.52
N ASP A 252 -9.93 3.91 -27.43
CA ASP A 252 -10.95 2.87 -27.44
C ASP A 252 -12.32 3.45 -27.83
N PRO A 253 -12.83 3.21 -29.05
CA PRO A 253 -14.06 3.82 -29.50
C PRO A 253 -15.32 3.35 -28.75
N THR A 254 -15.20 2.32 -27.89
CA THR A 254 -16.31 1.79 -27.09
C THR A 254 -16.46 2.48 -25.74
N PHE A 255 -15.57 3.44 -25.40
CA PHE A 255 -15.60 4.18 -24.15
C PHE A 255 -16.05 5.62 -24.39
N GLY A 256 -17.10 6.04 -23.71
CA GLY A 256 -17.63 7.40 -23.85
C GLY A 256 -17.89 7.79 -25.30
N THR A 257 -17.37 8.95 -25.70
CA THR A 257 -17.40 9.41 -27.09
C THR A 257 -16.03 9.21 -27.72
N ASN A 258 -15.85 8.16 -28.53
CA ASN A 258 -14.61 7.83 -29.23
C ASN A 258 -13.38 7.73 -28.30
N GLY A 259 -13.54 7.10 -27.14
CA GLY A 259 -12.45 6.89 -26.19
C GLY A 259 -12.31 7.97 -25.12
N VAL A 260 -13.20 8.95 -25.09
CA VAL A 260 -13.13 10.11 -24.21
C VAL A 260 -14.42 10.28 -23.41
N VAL A 261 -14.28 10.55 -22.12
CA VAL A 261 -15.35 11.00 -21.24
C VAL A 261 -14.93 12.30 -20.57
N GLU A 262 -15.72 13.33 -20.73
CA GLU A 262 -15.63 14.59 -19.96
C GLU A 262 -16.81 14.62 -18.98
N THR A 263 -16.55 14.82 -17.72
CA THR A 263 -17.59 14.81 -16.68
C THR A 263 -17.77 16.18 -16.06
N THR A 264 -19.04 16.58 -15.86
CA THR A 264 -19.39 17.84 -15.18
C THR A 264 -19.47 17.71 -13.67
N ILE A 265 -19.27 16.48 -13.12
CA ILE A 265 -19.39 16.23 -11.67
C ILE A 265 -18.23 16.89 -10.89
N ALA A 266 -17.13 17.12 -11.55
CA ALA A 266 -15.95 17.73 -10.99
C ALA A 266 -15.39 18.79 -11.93
N SER A 267 -15.30 20.01 -11.45
CA SER A 267 -14.62 21.12 -12.11
C SER A 267 -13.48 21.63 -11.23
N SER A 268 -12.45 22.20 -11.84
CA SER A 268 -11.25 22.65 -11.13
C SER A 268 -10.45 21.53 -10.47
N VAL A 269 -10.43 20.35 -11.08
CA VAL A 269 -9.61 19.21 -10.64
C VAL A 269 -8.13 19.60 -10.63
N LEU A 270 -7.44 19.37 -9.53
CA LEU A 270 -6.03 19.67 -9.35
C LEU A 270 -5.18 18.42 -9.18
N TYR A 271 -5.62 17.49 -8.33
CA TYR A 271 -4.91 16.28 -7.95
C TYR A 271 -5.89 15.12 -7.89
N GLY A 272 -5.38 13.89 -7.93
CA GLY A 272 -6.25 12.75 -7.70
C GLY A 272 -5.60 11.42 -7.98
N SER A 273 -6.36 10.39 -7.70
CA SER A 273 -6.03 8.99 -7.92
C SER A 273 -7.26 8.26 -8.44
N ILE A 274 -7.06 7.20 -9.21
CA ILE A 274 -8.12 6.31 -9.69
C ILE A 274 -7.80 4.86 -9.37
N ALA A 275 -8.84 4.08 -9.10
CA ALA A 275 -8.79 2.63 -9.01
C ALA A 275 -9.89 2.04 -9.88
N MET A 276 -9.77 0.76 -10.23
CA MET A 276 -10.76 0.07 -11.03
C MET A 276 -11.13 -1.26 -10.41
N LYS A 277 -12.42 -1.53 -10.29
CA LYS A 277 -12.97 -2.81 -9.87
C LYS A 277 -12.83 -3.85 -11.00
N GLU A 278 -12.89 -5.12 -10.65
CA GLU A 278 -12.78 -6.21 -11.65
C GLU A 278 -13.82 -6.13 -12.76
N ASN A 279 -15.01 -5.62 -12.47
CA ASN A 279 -16.10 -5.43 -13.46
C ASN A 279 -15.88 -4.21 -14.38
N GLY A 280 -14.75 -3.49 -14.23
CA GLY A 280 -14.42 -2.29 -15.00
C GLY A 280 -14.99 -0.99 -14.44
N THR A 281 -15.67 -1.01 -13.31
CA THR A 281 -16.14 0.20 -12.61
C THR A 281 -14.95 1.02 -12.12
N ILE A 282 -14.98 2.33 -12.36
CA ILE A 282 -13.90 3.27 -12.07
C ILE A 282 -14.25 4.01 -10.79
N VAL A 283 -13.35 3.99 -9.80
CA VAL A 283 -13.42 4.82 -8.60
C VAL A 283 -12.42 5.96 -8.75
N ALA A 284 -12.85 7.19 -8.58
CA ALA A 284 -12.01 8.38 -8.70
C ALA A 284 -12.06 9.20 -7.41
N PHE A 285 -10.89 9.48 -6.84
CA PHE A 285 -10.69 10.33 -5.68
C PHE A 285 -9.92 11.57 -6.11
N MET A 286 -10.56 12.74 -6.09
CA MET A 286 -10.06 13.96 -6.71
C MET A 286 -10.14 15.15 -5.77
N GLY A 287 -9.09 15.99 -5.79
CA GLY A 287 -9.09 17.30 -5.17
C GLY A 287 -9.61 18.38 -6.12
N LEU A 288 -10.50 19.24 -5.63
CA LEU A 288 -11.13 20.32 -6.37
C LEU A 288 -10.75 21.66 -5.75
N GLY A 289 -9.99 22.49 -6.47
CA GLY A 289 -9.53 23.76 -5.91
C GLY A 289 -8.65 23.57 -4.67
N SER A 290 -8.77 24.45 -3.70
CA SER A 290 -7.85 24.51 -2.55
C SER A 290 -8.30 23.71 -1.31
N SER A 291 -9.52 23.16 -1.27
CA SER A 291 -10.03 22.57 -0.02
C SER A 291 -11.20 21.61 -0.16
N THR A 292 -11.56 21.23 -1.37
CA THR A 292 -12.68 20.31 -1.59
C THR A 292 -12.17 19.05 -2.25
N VAL A 293 -12.58 17.88 -1.75
CA VAL A 293 -12.31 16.59 -2.36
C VAL A 293 -13.61 15.88 -2.69
N ILE A 294 -13.58 15.06 -3.71
CA ILE A 294 -14.68 14.17 -4.07
C ILE A 294 -14.19 12.73 -4.21
N LEU A 295 -15.05 11.80 -3.79
CA LEU A 295 -14.93 10.39 -4.12
C LEU A 295 -16.17 10.03 -4.96
N THR A 296 -15.95 9.54 -6.17
CA THR A 296 -17.00 9.30 -7.16
C THR A 296 -16.79 8.00 -7.91
N GLN A 297 -17.84 7.43 -8.46
CA GLN A 297 -17.77 6.17 -9.19
C GLN A 297 -18.37 6.31 -10.58
N PHE A 298 -17.74 5.66 -11.57
CA PHE A 298 -18.20 5.60 -12.96
C PHE A 298 -18.32 4.15 -13.39
N LEU A 299 -19.30 3.88 -14.23
CA LEU A 299 -19.47 2.57 -14.86
C LEU A 299 -18.35 2.29 -15.87
N SER A 300 -18.25 1.07 -16.33
CA SER A 300 -17.19 0.63 -17.26
C SER A 300 -17.21 1.32 -18.63
N ASP A 301 -18.32 1.96 -18.99
CA ASP A 301 -18.44 2.78 -20.20
C ASP A 301 -18.07 4.26 -19.98
N GLY A 302 -17.77 4.63 -18.73
CA GLY A 302 -17.42 5.99 -18.31
C GLY A 302 -18.59 6.86 -17.90
N SER A 303 -19.83 6.36 -17.93
CA SER A 303 -20.99 7.08 -17.39
C SER A 303 -20.94 7.12 -15.86
N LEU A 304 -21.47 8.19 -15.25
CA LEU A 304 -21.53 8.31 -13.80
C LEU A 304 -22.43 7.22 -13.20
N ASP A 305 -21.94 6.52 -12.19
CA ASP A 305 -22.75 5.59 -11.41
C ASP A 305 -23.55 6.35 -10.35
N THR A 306 -24.77 6.73 -10.66
CA THR A 306 -25.64 7.50 -9.75
C THR A 306 -26.12 6.70 -8.53
N SER A 307 -25.88 5.40 -8.46
CA SER A 307 -26.19 4.55 -7.30
C SER A 307 -25.12 4.67 -6.20
N PHE A 308 -23.92 5.13 -6.55
CA PHE A 308 -22.83 5.31 -5.61
C PHE A 308 -23.03 6.53 -4.71
N GLY A 309 -22.95 6.36 -3.40
CA GLY A 309 -23.11 7.43 -2.43
C GLY A 309 -24.41 8.19 -2.60
N THR A 310 -24.32 9.49 -2.82
CA THR A 310 -25.49 10.34 -3.15
C THR A 310 -25.34 10.91 -4.56
N ASN A 311 -26.15 10.42 -5.50
CA ASN A 311 -26.09 10.82 -6.91
C ASN A 311 -24.68 10.69 -7.53
N GLY A 312 -23.97 9.61 -7.23
CA GLY A 312 -22.67 9.29 -7.79
C GLY A 312 -21.47 9.82 -6.98
N VAL A 313 -21.72 10.45 -5.82
CA VAL A 313 -20.66 11.03 -4.98
C VAL A 313 -20.78 10.52 -3.55
N ALA A 314 -19.68 10.02 -2.98
CA ALA A 314 -19.58 9.76 -1.55
C ALA A 314 -19.23 11.03 -0.79
N ASN A 315 -19.79 11.16 0.43
CA ASN A 315 -19.46 12.28 1.31
C ASN A 315 -18.10 12.03 1.95
N VAL A 316 -17.11 12.82 1.57
CA VAL A 316 -15.76 12.78 2.15
C VAL A 316 -15.67 13.90 3.19
N ASN A 317 -15.77 13.51 4.46
CA ASN A 317 -15.76 14.45 5.60
C ASN A 317 -14.47 14.29 6.40
N VAL A 318 -13.34 14.55 5.74
CA VAL A 318 -12.01 14.56 6.37
C VAL A 318 -11.28 15.83 5.93
N PRO A 319 -10.43 16.40 6.79
CA PRO A 319 -9.68 17.61 6.47
C PRO A 319 -8.57 17.28 5.45
N ILE A 320 -8.96 17.06 4.19
CA ILE A 320 -8.02 16.74 3.12
C ILE A 320 -7.70 17.98 2.32
N VAL A 321 -6.42 18.18 2.08
CA VAL A 321 -5.93 19.18 1.15
C VAL A 321 -5.32 18.56 -0.11
N LEU A 322 -4.62 17.43 0.04
CA LEU A 322 -4.03 16.70 -1.10
C LEU A 322 -4.47 15.24 -1.11
N PRO A 323 -5.37 14.80 -2.02
CA PRO A 323 -5.59 13.40 -2.33
C PRO A 323 -4.32 12.74 -2.86
N ILE A 324 -3.93 11.59 -2.30
CA ILE A 324 -2.74 10.86 -2.74
C ILE A 324 -3.14 9.57 -3.44
N ASN A 325 -3.86 8.67 -2.74
CA ASN A 325 -4.21 7.37 -3.29
C ASN A 325 -5.70 7.05 -3.13
N VAL A 326 -6.21 6.24 -4.05
CA VAL A 326 -7.37 5.39 -3.86
C VAL A 326 -6.98 3.95 -4.18
N LEU A 327 -7.30 3.02 -3.28
CA LEU A 327 -7.08 1.58 -3.44
C LEU A 327 -8.38 0.84 -3.18
N LEU A 328 -8.47 -0.36 -3.74
CA LEU A 328 -9.58 -1.29 -3.48
C LEU A 328 -9.00 -2.51 -2.77
N ASP A 329 -9.59 -2.88 -1.65
CA ASP A 329 -9.24 -4.13 -0.97
C ASP A 329 -9.93 -5.34 -1.63
N GLN A 330 -9.70 -6.54 -1.10
CA GLN A 330 -10.25 -7.78 -1.65
C GLN A 330 -11.78 -7.87 -1.61
N ASP A 331 -12.43 -7.08 -0.75
CA ASP A 331 -13.89 -6.99 -0.64
C ASP A 331 -14.45 -5.78 -1.42
N GLU A 332 -13.63 -5.16 -2.27
CA GLU A 332 -13.92 -3.93 -3.00
C GLU A 332 -14.24 -2.72 -2.10
N ASN A 333 -13.87 -2.75 -0.81
CA ASN A 333 -13.89 -1.55 0.01
C ASN A 333 -12.87 -0.54 -0.54
N ILE A 334 -13.23 0.72 -0.42
CA ILE A 334 -12.47 1.82 -0.99
C ILE A 334 -11.65 2.47 0.12
N LEU A 335 -10.33 2.38 0.00
CA LEU A 335 -9.38 3.07 0.87
C LEU A 335 -8.91 4.34 0.17
N ILE A 336 -9.13 5.49 0.78
CA ILE A 336 -8.61 6.77 0.30
C ILE A 336 -7.57 7.29 1.28
N SER A 337 -6.57 7.97 0.77
CA SER A 337 -5.54 8.60 1.58
C SER A 337 -5.12 9.97 1.07
N GLY A 338 -4.61 10.77 1.97
CA GLY A 338 -4.11 12.10 1.64
C GLY A 338 -3.47 12.81 2.83
N ASN A 339 -2.84 13.95 2.56
CA ASN A 339 -2.24 14.82 3.57
C ASN A 339 -3.16 16.00 3.89
N ASP A 340 -3.20 16.38 5.16
CA ASP A 340 -3.76 17.63 5.65
C ASP A 340 -2.61 18.61 5.92
N PHE A 341 -2.57 19.73 5.20
CA PHE A 341 -1.64 20.82 5.46
C PHE A 341 -2.23 21.90 6.41
N GLY A 342 -3.30 21.57 7.15
CA GLY A 342 -3.90 22.45 8.16
C GLY A 342 -2.99 22.68 9.37
N PHE A 343 -2.62 23.87 9.57
CA PHE A 343 -2.08 24.69 10.66
C PHE A 343 -1.03 24.15 11.65
N GLU A 344 -0.90 22.88 11.94
CA GLU A 344 0.14 22.36 12.85
C GLU A 344 0.48 20.91 12.50
N ILE A 345 1.50 20.67 11.65
CA ILE A 345 2.05 19.36 11.30
C ILE A 345 1.15 18.57 10.33
N GLY A 346 1.57 18.41 9.09
CA GLY A 346 0.87 17.63 8.07
C GLY A 346 0.46 16.25 8.60
N ALA A 347 -0.84 16.06 8.84
CA ALA A 347 -1.38 14.77 9.24
C ALA A 347 -1.72 13.99 7.98
N TYR A 348 -1.20 12.79 7.87
CA TYR A 348 -1.66 11.82 6.89
C TYR A 348 -2.83 11.05 7.45
N PHE A 349 -3.81 10.75 6.61
CA PHE A 349 -4.96 9.94 7.02
C PHE A 349 -5.27 8.89 5.95
N ILE A 350 -5.90 7.80 6.42
CA ILE A 350 -6.54 6.78 5.61
C ILE A 350 -7.99 6.69 6.05
N THR A 351 -8.91 6.70 5.11
CA THR A 351 -10.35 6.52 5.36
C THR A 351 -10.88 5.37 4.52
N ARG A 352 -11.70 4.50 5.11
CA ARG A 352 -12.31 3.37 4.41
C ARG A 352 -13.80 3.60 4.17
N TYR A 353 -14.23 3.29 2.96
CA TYR A 353 -15.63 3.26 2.53
C TYR A 353 -15.97 1.86 2.06
N ASP A 354 -17.24 1.47 2.18
CA ASP A 354 -17.71 0.27 1.50
C ASP A 354 -17.75 0.48 -0.04
N SER A 355 -18.04 -0.61 -0.77
CA SER A 355 -18.10 -0.59 -2.24
C SER A 355 -19.18 0.34 -2.81
N ASN A 356 -20.12 0.83 -1.98
CA ASN A 356 -21.19 1.77 -2.35
C ASN A 356 -20.88 3.22 -1.98
N GLY A 357 -19.71 3.49 -1.41
CA GLY A 357 -19.31 4.84 -0.98
C GLY A 357 -19.88 5.26 0.38
N ILE A 358 -20.28 4.32 1.23
CA ILE A 358 -20.72 4.57 2.60
C ILE A 358 -19.50 4.45 3.52
N LEU A 359 -19.29 5.43 4.39
CA LEU A 359 -18.17 5.44 5.34
C LEU A 359 -18.24 4.21 6.27
N ASP A 360 -17.16 3.43 6.29
CA ASP A 360 -17.02 2.30 7.20
C ASP A 360 -16.50 2.76 8.56
N THR A 361 -17.41 3.02 9.47
CA THR A 361 -17.11 3.52 10.82
C THR A 361 -16.37 2.54 11.72
N THR A 362 -16.18 1.29 11.28
CA THR A 362 -15.41 0.27 12.03
C THR A 362 -13.92 0.36 11.79
N PHE A 363 -13.48 1.07 10.74
CA PHE A 363 -12.08 1.30 10.43
C PHE A 363 -11.50 2.46 11.26
N GLY A 364 -10.39 2.24 11.94
CA GLY A 364 -9.72 3.26 12.76
C GLY A 364 -10.64 3.92 13.77
N ALA A 365 -10.54 5.23 13.90
CA ALA A 365 -11.44 6.04 14.72
C ALA A 365 -12.58 6.60 13.87
N ASN A 366 -13.76 5.97 13.93
CA ASN A 366 -14.95 6.39 13.16
C ASN A 366 -14.73 6.47 11.65
N GLY A 367 -14.07 5.48 11.07
CA GLY A 367 -13.86 5.35 9.64
C GLY A 367 -12.52 5.88 9.13
N THR A 368 -11.70 6.47 10.01
CA THR A 368 -10.44 7.11 9.63
C THR A 368 -9.32 6.77 10.60
N THR A 369 -8.12 6.60 10.09
CA THR A 369 -6.89 6.59 10.88
C THR A 369 -5.96 7.71 10.44
N THR A 370 -5.15 8.21 11.37
CA THR A 370 -4.23 9.34 11.13
C THR A 370 -2.82 9.00 11.58
N LEU A 371 -1.85 9.56 10.88
CA LEU A 371 -0.44 9.52 11.24
C LEU A 371 0.11 10.94 11.33
N GLY A 372 1.09 11.14 12.22
CA GLY A 372 1.76 12.41 12.43
C GLY A 372 3.00 12.61 11.56
N PHE A 373 3.02 12.09 10.32
CA PHE A 373 4.11 12.34 9.36
C PHE A 373 3.55 12.48 7.94
N GLU A 374 4.35 13.04 7.04
CA GLU A 374 3.97 13.20 5.64
C GLU A 374 4.08 11.86 4.91
N SER A 375 3.07 11.50 4.14
CA SER A 375 3.08 10.27 3.36
C SER A 375 2.90 10.56 1.87
N HIS A 376 3.56 9.75 1.05
CA HIS A 376 3.59 9.92 -0.39
C HIS A 376 2.95 8.76 -1.16
N ALA A 377 2.94 7.56 -0.60
CA ALA A 377 2.35 6.40 -1.26
C ALA A 377 1.74 5.40 -0.28
N MET A 378 0.73 4.67 -0.77
CA MET A 378 0.04 3.60 -0.08
C MET A 378 -0.10 2.40 -1.02
N THR A 379 0.06 1.19 -0.49
CA THR A 379 -0.21 -0.05 -1.23
C THR A 379 -0.84 -1.10 -0.32
N LEU A 380 -1.54 -2.06 -0.92
CA LEU A 380 -2.07 -3.22 -0.22
C LEU A 380 -1.10 -4.40 -0.36
N GLN A 381 -0.89 -5.11 0.75
CA GLN A 381 -0.20 -6.38 0.75
C GLN A 381 -1.13 -7.52 0.30
N SER A 382 -0.56 -8.64 -0.09
CA SER A 382 -1.30 -9.84 -0.49
C SER A 382 -2.19 -10.41 0.62
N ASP A 383 -1.89 -10.11 1.88
CA ASP A 383 -2.69 -10.47 3.06
C ASP A 383 -3.73 -9.39 3.44
N GLY A 384 -3.89 -8.36 2.62
CA GLY A 384 -4.84 -7.27 2.79
C GLY A 384 -4.34 -6.11 3.65
N LYS A 385 -3.22 -6.23 4.36
CA LYS A 385 -2.67 -5.14 5.18
C LYS A 385 -2.27 -3.95 4.32
N ILE A 386 -2.28 -2.77 4.92
CA ILE A 386 -1.94 -1.52 4.25
C ILE A 386 -0.50 -1.16 4.59
N LEU A 387 0.33 -0.95 3.57
CA LEU A 387 1.64 -0.32 3.70
C LEU A 387 1.55 1.13 3.24
N VAL A 388 2.17 2.00 4.01
CA VAL A 388 2.30 3.42 3.73
C VAL A 388 3.76 3.79 3.78
N THR A 389 4.21 4.64 2.87
CA THR A 389 5.57 5.21 2.91
C THR A 389 5.54 6.72 2.78
N GLY A 390 6.55 7.35 3.34
CA GLY A 390 6.75 8.78 3.34
C GLY A 390 8.02 9.14 4.09
N ASP A 391 8.00 10.23 4.82
CA ASP A 391 9.15 10.72 5.56
C ASP A 391 8.77 11.24 6.95
N THR A 392 9.78 11.31 7.81
CA THR A 392 9.67 11.81 9.18
C THR A 392 9.81 13.32 9.23
N TYR A 393 9.02 14.09 8.47
CA TYR A 393 9.09 15.54 8.51
C TYR A 393 8.75 16.08 9.91
N TRP A 394 9.78 16.32 10.71
CA TRP A 394 9.65 16.96 12.03
C TRP A 394 10.26 18.36 12.00
N TYR A 395 9.56 19.32 12.51
CA TYR A 395 10.12 20.63 12.80
C TYR A 395 11.45 20.49 13.56
N ASN A 396 12.60 20.69 12.85
CA ASN A 396 13.98 20.64 13.35
C ASN A 396 14.62 19.25 13.56
N GLY A 397 14.13 18.16 12.96
CA GLY A 397 14.78 16.84 12.97
C GLY A 397 15.28 16.40 11.58
N PRO A 398 16.06 15.31 11.52
CA PRO A 398 16.35 14.66 10.24
C PRO A 398 15.07 14.18 9.57
N VAL A 399 15.03 14.23 8.24
CA VAL A 399 13.95 13.68 7.43
C VAL A 399 14.44 12.33 6.92
N ASP A 400 13.79 11.26 7.35
CA ASP A 400 14.19 9.88 7.05
C ASP A 400 13.03 9.11 6.40
N PHE A 401 13.31 8.07 5.61
CA PHE A 401 12.29 7.17 5.09
C PHE A 401 11.46 6.58 6.23
N ALA A 402 10.15 6.68 6.13
CA ALA A 402 9.20 6.02 7.01
C ALA A 402 8.39 4.98 6.24
N VAL A 403 8.31 3.76 6.77
CA VAL A 403 7.42 2.70 6.31
C VAL A 403 6.53 2.28 7.45
N VAL A 404 5.22 2.31 7.22
CA VAL A 404 4.21 2.01 8.24
C VAL A 404 3.27 0.95 7.74
N ARG A 405 2.89 0.03 8.62
CA ARG A 405 1.91 -0.99 8.32
C ARG A 405 0.68 -0.89 9.19
N PHE A 406 -0.49 -0.89 8.53
CA PHE A 406 -1.78 -0.94 9.20
C PHE A 406 -2.46 -2.28 8.96
N ARG A 407 -3.27 -2.68 9.92
CA ARG A 407 -4.22 -3.76 9.76
C ARG A 407 -5.37 -3.31 8.87
N ASN A 408 -5.76 -4.18 7.95
CA ASN A 408 -6.93 -4.03 7.10
C ASN A 408 -7.36 -5.44 6.69
N GLY A 409 -8.27 -6.00 7.41
CA GLY A 409 -8.86 -7.29 7.13
C GLY A 409 -10.32 -7.24 7.51
N ASN A 410 -11.18 -7.97 6.82
CA ASN A 410 -12.43 -8.31 7.41
C ASN A 410 -12.13 -9.18 8.64
N LEU A 411 -12.82 -8.95 9.75
CA LEU A 411 -12.87 -9.84 10.92
C LEU A 411 -13.53 -11.20 10.57
N GLY A 412 -13.35 -11.65 9.33
CA GLY A 412 -13.55 -13.03 8.95
C GLY A 412 -12.44 -13.84 9.62
N THR A 413 -12.80 -14.66 10.55
CA THR A 413 -12.17 -15.81 11.25
C THR A 413 -10.75 -16.28 10.83
N SER A 414 -9.99 -15.57 10.00
CA SER A 414 -8.65 -15.93 9.52
C SER A 414 -7.49 -15.06 10.04
N ASP A 415 -7.74 -13.89 10.64
CA ASP A 415 -6.72 -13.09 11.32
C ASP A 415 -6.66 -13.34 12.83
N SER A 416 -7.04 -14.51 13.30
CA SER A 416 -6.29 -15.03 14.41
C SER A 416 -4.86 -15.20 13.88
N GLU A 417 -3.89 -14.38 14.30
CA GLU A 417 -2.49 -14.81 14.30
C GLU A 417 -2.52 -16.30 14.57
N GLN A 418 -2.15 -17.13 13.62
CA GLN A 418 -1.95 -18.52 13.89
C GLN A 418 -0.74 -18.53 14.82
N LEU A 419 -1.01 -18.34 16.12
CA LEU A 419 -0.02 -18.49 17.15
C LEU A 419 0.47 -19.93 16.98
N ASN A 420 1.63 -20.06 16.31
CA ASN A 420 2.24 -21.34 16.06
C ASN A 420 2.72 -21.90 17.38
N PHE A 421 1.85 -22.65 18.03
CA PHE A 421 2.23 -23.42 19.20
C PHE A 421 2.91 -24.70 18.76
N THR A 422 4.08 -24.96 19.30
CA THR A 422 4.79 -26.20 19.14
C THR A 422 4.82 -26.95 20.48
N VAL A 423 4.78 -28.27 20.44
CA VAL A 423 4.84 -29.09 21.63
C VAL A 423 5.99 -30.08 21.55
N TYR A 424 6.83 -30.12 22.61
CA TYR A 424 7.97 -31.02 22.71
C TYR A 424 8.30 -31.37 24.17
N PRO A 425 8.90 -32.54 24.42
CA PRO A 425 8.91 -33.70 23.53
C PRO A 425 7.49 -34.24 23.31
N ASN A 426 7.20 -34.73 22.13
CA ASN A 426 5.91 -35.35 21.82
C ASN A 426 6.16 -36.50 20.82
N PRO A 427 6.09 -37.77 21.24
CA PRO A 427 5.57 -38.32 22.54
C PRO A 427 6.44 -38.03 23.76
N SER A 428 5.80 -38.01 24.95
CA SER A 428 6.45 -37.87 26.23
C SER A 428 5.85 -38.81 27.28
N ARG A 429 6.60 -39.11 28.36
CA ARG A 429 6.06 -39.87 29.49
C ARG A 429 5.06 -39.08 30.32
N ASP A 430 5.45 -37.85 30.72
CA ASP A 430 4.66 -37.08 31.67
C ASP A 430 4.68 -35.56 31.40
N ILE A 431 5.74 -35.04 30.83
CA ILE A 431 5.97 -33.60 30.72
C ILE A 431 6.05 -33.19 29.26
N PHE A 432 5.29 -32.19 28.91
CA PHE A 432 5.29 -31.56 27.60
C PHE A 432 5.59 -30.06 27.80
N ILE A 433 6.33 -29.45 26.90
CA ILE A 433 6.54 -28.04 26.85
C ILE A 433 5.81 -27.53 25.61
N ILE A 434 4.92 -26.56 25.79
CA ILE A 434 4.28 -25.84 24.71
C ILE A 434 5.01 -24.53 24.56
N LYS A 435 5.49 -24.24 23.36
CA LYS A 435 6.17 -23.00 23.00
C LYS A 435 5.35 -22.22 21.99
N SER A 436 5.19 -20.92 22.21
CA SER A 436 4.62 -19.98 21.26
C SER A 436 5.72 -19.33 20.42
N GLY A 437 5.43 -19.01 19.16
CA GLY A 437 6.28 -18.19 18.31
C GLY A 437 6.33 -16.73 18.71
N ALA A 438 5.40 -16.26 19.57
CA ALA A 438 5.31 -14.91 20.07
C ALA A 438 5.27 -14.88 21.61
N PHE A 439 5.68 -13.77 22.21
CA PHE A 439 5.52 -13.52 23.65
C PHE A 439 4.05 -13.14 23.91
N LEU A 440 3.39 -13.92 24.76
CA LEU A 440 1.94 -13.78 25.01
C LEU A 440 1.68 -13.31 26.44
N ASP A 441 0.66 -12.46 26.59
CA ASP A 441 0.01 -12.24 27.87
C ASP A 441 -0.64 -13.53 28.37
N THR A 442 -1.04 -13.55 29.62
CA THR A 442 -1.61 -14.76 30.25
C THR A 442 -2.88 -15.22 29.53
N ILE A 443 -2.81 -16.38 28.86
CA ILE A 443 -3.92 -17.01 28.11
C ILE A 443 -4.29 -18.35 28.78
N SER A 444 -5.58 -18.62 28.95
CA SER A 444 -6.03 -19.89 29.50
C SER A 444 -5.89 -21.02 28.48
N TYR A 445 -5.51 -22.22 28.96
CA TYR A 445 -5.57 -23.46 28.20
C TYR A 445 -6.41 -24.51 28.89
N GLN A 446 -6.94 -25.46 28.14
CA GLN A 446 -7.66 -26.61 28.63
C GLN A 446 -7.05 -27.90 28.04
N ILE A 447 -6.96 -28.96 28.86
CA ILE A 447 -6.52 -30.26 28.40
C ILE A 447 -7.70 -31.22 28.54
N SER A 448 -8.01 -31.93 27.46
CA SER A 448 -9.06 -32.93 27.42
C SER A 448 -8.54 -34.32 27.03
N ASP A 449 -9.25 -35.36 27.45
CA ASP A 449 -9.10 -36.69 26.92
C ASP A 449 -9.82 -36.85 25.55
N PRO A 450 -9.69 -37.99 24.84
CA PRO A 450 -10.35 -38.22 23.57
C PRO A 450 -11.88 -38.21 23.59
N SER A 451 -12.50 -38.32 24.79
CA SER A 451 -13.95 -38.20 24.95
C SER A 451 -14.43 -36.74 25.07
N GLY A 452 -13.48 -35.77 25.10
CA GLY A 452 -13.76 -34.36 25.31
C GLY A 452 -13.89 -33.94 26.77
N LYS A 453 -13.65 -34.88 27.72
CA LYS A 453 -13.67 -34.57 29.16
C LYS A 453 -12.43 -33.75 29.52
N ILE A 454 -12.64 -32.56 30.08
CA ILE A 454 -11.56 -31.68 30.55
C ILE A 454 -10.91 -32.35 31.79
N ILE A 455 -9.60 -32.54 31.73
CA ILE A 455 -8.79 -33.16 32.79
C ILE A 455 -7.90 -32.19 33.54
N GLN A 456 -7.55 -31.06 32.86
CA GLN A 456 -6.71 -30.01 33.43
C GLN A 456 -6.99 -28.68 32.75
N THR A 457 -6.87 -27.60 33.52
CA THR A 457 -6.87 -26.23 33.00
C THR A 457 -5.66 -25.48 33.56
N GLY A 458 -5.20 -24.47 32.90
CA GLY A 458 -4.10 -23.63 33.33
C GLY A 458 -3.94 -22.39 32.50
N ASN A 459 -2.89 -21.64 32.75
CA ASN A 459 -2.56 -20.43 32.02
C ASN A 459 -1.24 -20.60 31.28
N PHE A 460 -1.22 -20.18 30.03
CA PHE A 460 -0.05 -20.01 29.23
C PHE A 460 0.41 -18.54 29.34
N ALA A 461 1.66 -18.31 29.71
CA ALA A 461 2.21 -16.95 29.85
C ALA A 461 3.65 -16.91 29.33
N GLY A 462 3.98 -15.83 28.64
CA GLY A 462 5.30 -15.65 28.01
C GLY A 462 5.48 -16.53 26.77
N GLY A 463 6.69 -17.00 26.53
CA GLY A 463 7.07 -17.77 25.32
C GLY A 463 6.88 -19.28 25.43
N GLU A 464 6.77 -19.87 26.65
CA GLU A 464 6.60 -21.32 26.84
C GLU A 464 5.91 -21.67 28.16
N THR A 465 5.19 -22.81 28.16
CA THR A 465 4.49 -23.31 29.31
C THR A 465 4.68 -24.82 29.43
N LYS A 466 4.93 -25.29 30.66
CA LYS A 466 5.11 -26.70 31.00
C LYS A 466 3.79 -27.35 31.38
N ILE A 467 3.41 -28.39 30.63
CA ILE A 467 2.26 -29.25 30.92
C ILE A 467 2.75 -30.50 31.61
N ASN A 468 2.12 -30.86 32.75
CA ASN A 468 2.45 -32.04 33.51
C ASN A 468 1.23 -32.98 33.58
N LEU A 469 1.37 -34.16 33.00
CA LEU A 469 0.35 -35.21 32.97
C LEU A 469 0.71 -36.43 33.89
N VAL A 470 1.57 -36.21 34.89
CA VAL A 470 1.89 -37.27 35.90
C VAL A 470 0.59 -37.82 36.52
N GLY A 471 0.48 -39.13 36.61
CA GLY A 471 -0.71 -39.79 37.14
C GLY A 471 -1.86 -40.00 36.15
N MET A 472 -1.79 -39.44 34.97
CA MET A 472 -2.74 -39.70 33.89
C MET A 472 -2.41 -41.02 33.16
N ALA A 473 -3.42 -41.68 32.57
CA ALA A 473 -3.23 -42.88 31.77
C ALA A 473 -2.38 -42.63 30.53
N LYS A 474 -1.71 -43.65 30.01
CA LYS A 474 -1.08 -43.59 28.67
C LYS A 474 -2.15 -43.40 27.61
N GLY A 475 -1.87 -42.55 26.64
CA GLY A 475 -2.84 -42.28 25.56
C GLY A 475 -2.68 -40.93 24.92
N ILE A 476 -3.71 -40.54 24.21
CA ILE A 476 -3.77 -39.24 23.50
C ILE A 476 -4.53 -38.25 24.38
N TYR A 477 -4.06 -37.02 24.40
CA TYR A 477 -4.71 -35.86 25.03
C TYR A 477 -4.69 -34.68 24.05
N PHE A 478 -5.59 -33.75 24.23
CA PHE A 478 -5.69 -32.55 23.42
C PHE A 478 -5.54 -31.33 24.33
N VAL A 479 -4.66 -30.43 23.96
CA VAL A 479 -4.55 -29.10 24.57
C VAL A 479 -5.20 -28.10 23.66
N GLN A 480 -6.20 -27.40 24.17
CA GLN A 480 -6.83 -26.27 23.49
C GLN A 480 -6.31 -24.97 24.10
N ILE A 481 -5.71 -24.10 23.25
CA ILE A 481 -5.22 -22.78 23.59
C ILE A 481 -5.81 -21.83 22.53
N LEU A 482 -6.68 -20.91 22.93
CA LEU A 482 -7.47 -20.11 22.00
C LEU A 482 -8.16 -21.00 20.94
N ASN A 483 -7.93 -20.74 19.66
CA ASN A 483 -8.50 -21.51 18.54
C ASN A 483 -7.59 -22.67 18.08
N THR A 484 -6.45 -22.91 18.76
CA THR A 484 -5.49 -23.96 18.38
C THR A 484 -5.65 -25.19 19.27
N THR A 485 -5.73 -26.36 18.65
CA THR A 485 -5.74 -27.64 19.34
C THR A 485 -4.47 -28.44 19.03
N LEU A 486 -3.67 -28.75 20.04
CA LEU A 486 -2.46 -29.56 19.92
C LEU A 486 -2.71 -30.98 20.47
N LYS A 487 -2.18 -31.96 19.76
CA LYS A 487 -2.23 -33.37 20.19
C LYS A 487 -1.02 -33.69 21.06
N LEU A 488 -1.23 -34.23 22.28
CA LEU A 488 -0.20 -34.77 23.15
C LEU A 488 -0.28 -36.29 23.13
N ILE A 489 0.86 -36.98 23.03
CA ILE A 489 0.97 -38.42 23.06
C ILE A 489 1.74 -38.82 24.33
N LYS A 490 1.04 -39.38 25.34
CA LYS A 490 1.64 -39.84 26.57
C LYS A 490 1.97 -41.34 26.47
N ASN A 491 3.26 -41.67 26.64
CA ASN A 491 3.79 -43.06 26.62
C ASN A 491 3.76 -43.74 27.96
#